data_aa95a5615a3be17f33fd38c0c2369911
#
_entry.id   aa95a5615a3be17f33fd38c0c2369911
#
_cell.length_a   1.000
_cell.length_b   1.000
_cell.length_c   1.000
_cell.angle_alpha   90.00
_cell.angle_beta   90.00
_cell.angle_gamma   90.00
#
_symmetry.space_group_name_H-M   'P 1'
#
loop_
_entity.id
_entity.type
_entity.pdbx_description
1 polymer ?
#
loop_
_entity_poly.entity_id
_entity_poly.type
_entity_poly.pdbx_seq_one_letter_code
_entity_poly.pdbx_strand_id
1 'polypeptide(L)'
;MNKLSIMKRIYILILLAGLSSGSLRAQFALGVTGQSLIPTAEMQQTGTFMGGANFLPEQVTPDNFSYPTMNYYVNMTLFSFIELNYRMTLLKTPDASGKKTYHEQDRSNTIRIRPLAESRLLPAVVFGIDDLFTEEAGSQFWGAYYGVLTKHFDWRGGHTLAVTAGWYIPAGGHPYDKGPFGGVSYIPAFCRELRLMAEYDSHGWNVGGAVRLWRHFTLHAFTRQFTCVSAGLRYECTLIH
;
A
#
# COMPACT_ATOMS: atom_id res chain seq x y z
N MET A 1 -10.97 21.02 -37.21
CA MET A 1 -11.39 20.08 -36.14
C MET A 1 -11.14 20.75 -34.80
N ASN A 2 -12.21 20.99 -34.02
CA ASN A 2 -12.18 21.92 -32.89
C ASN A 2 -11.48 21.27 -31.68
N LYS A 3 -10.47 21.93 -31.09
CA LYS A 3 -9.71 21.45 -29.88
C LYS A 3 -10.64 20.93 -28.77
N LEU A 4 -11.80 21.56 -28.58
CA LEU A 4 -12.83 21.18 -27.61
C LEU A 4 -13.46 19.81 -27.91
N SER A 5 -13.60 19.44 -29.19
CA SER A 5 -14.12 18.14 -29.63
C SER A 5 -13.10 17.01 -29.38
N ILE A 6 -11.82 17.31 -29.53
CA ILE A 6 -10.74 16.33 -29.26
C ILE A 6 -10.61 16.09 -27.76
N MET A 7 -10.64 17.15 -26.95
CA MET A 7 -10.63 17.01 -25.49
C MET A 7 -11.84 16.22 -24.97
N LYS A 8 -13.07 16.51 -25.44
CA LYS A 8 -14.26 15.74 -25.08
C LYS A 8 -14.14 14.25 -25.47
N ARG A 9 -13.58 13.94 -26.63
CA ARG A 9 -13.34 12.55 -27.05
C ARG A 9 -12.28 11.86 -26.22
N ILE A 10 -11.24 12.56 -25.81
CA ILE A 10 -10.20 12.04 -24.89
C ILE A 10 -10.81 11.79 -23.50
N TYR A 11 -11.62 12.70 -22.97
CA TYR A 11 -12.34 12.49 -21.72
C TYR A 11 -13.31 11.29 -21.77
N ILE A 12 -14.04 11.14 -22.88
CA ILE A 12 -14.96 10.01 -23.10
C ILE A 12 -14.18 8.70 -23.26
N LEU A 13 -13.05 8.69 -23.94
CA LEU A 13 -12.17 7.52 -24.06
C LEU A 13 -11.53 7.12 -22.72
N ILE A 14 -11.12 8.09 -21.90
CA ILE A 14 -10.62 7.85 -20.54
C ILE A 14 -11.75 7.30 -19.67
N LEU A 15 -12.97 7.83 -19.77
CA LEU A 15 -14.14 7.35 -19.02
C LEU A 15 -14.58 5.94 -19.45
N LEU A 16 -14.53 5.63 -20.77
CA LEU A 16 -14.92 4.32 -21.30
C LEU A 16 -13.85 3.23 -21.09
N ALA A 17 -12.58 3.60 -20.97
CA ALA A 17 -11.50 2.66 -20.65
C ALA A 17 -11.52 2.20 -19.18
N GLY A 18 -12.28 2.88 -18.30
CA GLY A 18 -12.40 2.58 -16.88
C GLY A 18 -13.45 1.53 -16.48
N LEU A 19 -14.26 1.04 -17.40
CA LEU A 19 -15.37 0.12 -17.09
C LEU A 19 -14.90 -1.35 -17.01
N SER A 20 -14.02 -1.68 -16.10
CA SER A 20 -13.73 -3.07 -15.78
C SER A 20 -13.94 -3.33 -14.29
N SER A 21 -14.88 -4.20 -14.01
CA SER A 21 -15.36 -4.63 -12.70
C SER A 21 -14.36 -5.45 -11.87
N GLY A 22 -13.17 -4.89 -11.62
CA GLY A 22 -12.26 -5.39 -10.60
C GLY A 22 -12.36 -4.52 -9.37
N SER A 23 -12.63 -5.08 -8.19
CA SER A 23 -12.62 -4.32 -6.95
C SER A 23 -11.23 -3.71 -6.73
N LEU A 24 -11.16 -2.39 -6.57
CA LEU A 24 -9.91 -1.71 -6.20
C LEU A 24 -9.52 -2.15 -4.80
N ARG A 25 -8.45 -2.93 -4.69
CA ARG A 25 -7.81 -3.20 -3.40
C ARG A 25 -6.77 -2.15 -3.13
N ALA A 26 -6.77 -1.61 -1.92
CA ALA A 26 -5.88 -0.53 -1.54
C ALA A 26 -4.41 -0.96 -1.62
N GLN A 27 -3.54 0.01 -1.72
CA GLN A 27 -2.11 -0.17 -1.80
C GLN A 27 -1.44 0.44 -0.58
N PHE A 28 -0.74 -0.39 0.16
CA PHE A 28 0.18 0.02 1.20
C PHE A 28 1.48 0.55 0.58
N ALA A 29 1.97 1.70 1.04
CA ALA A 29 3.19 2.33 0.48
C ALA A 29 4.45 1.46 0.65
N LEU A 30 4.40 0.46 1.53
CA LEU A 30 5.48 -0.51 1.72
C LEU A 30 5.32 -1.77 0.84
N GLY A 31 4.36 -1.79 -0.09
CA GLY A 31 4.29 -2.80 -1.16
C GLY A 31 3.34 -3.97 -0.93
N VAL A 32 2.75 -4.12 0.24
CA VAL A 32 1.73 -5.15 0.53
C VAL A 32 0.32 -4.63 0.28
N THR A 33 -0.68 -5.51 0.32
CA THR A 33 -2.09 -5.10 0.26
C THR A 33 -2.46 -4.35 1.55
N GLY A 34 -2.93 -3.10 1.43
CA GLY A 34 -3.21 -2.24 2.58
C GLY A 34 -3.89 -0.93 2.22
N GLN A 35 -3.91 0.03 3.12
CA GLN A 35 -4.29 1.43 2.86
C GLN A 35 -3.06 2.25 2.46
N SER A 36 -2.88 3.47 2.98
CA SER A 36 -1.72 4.29 2.63
C SER A 36 -0.43 3.80 3.31
N LEU A 37 -0.44 3.70 4.64
CA LEU A 37 0.71 3.27 5.47
C LEU A 37 0.37 2.13 6.44
N ILE A 38 -0.84 1.59 6.41
CA ILE A 38 -1.21 0.43 7.23
C ILE A 38 -1.59 -0.77 6.37
N PRO A 39 -1.21 -2.00 6.76
CA PRO A 39 -1.69 -3.22 6.12
C PRO A 39 -3.18 -3.42 6.43
N THR A 40 -3.90 -4.07 5.52
CA THR A 40 -5.27 -4.54 5.74
C THR A 40 -5.32 -6.06 5.74
N ALA A 41 -6.44 -6.66 6.18
CA ALA A 41 -6.65 -8.10 6.04
C ALA A 41 -7.17 -8.51 4.65
N GLU A 42 -7.21 -7.59 3.71
CA GLU A 42 -7.46 -7.89 2.31
C GLU A 42 -6.29 -8.68 1.70
N MET A 43 -6.60 -9.55 0.76
CA MET A 43 -5.63 -10.27 -0.08
C MET A 43 -6.04 -10.14 -1.54
N GLN A 44 -5.08 -10.09 -2.44
CA GLN A 44 -5.34 -10.17 -3.87
C GLN A 44 -5.82 -11.56 -4.28
N GLN A 45 -6.23 -11.73 -5.51
CA GLN A 45 -6.55 -13.05 -6.06
C GLN A 45 -5.29 -13.91 -6.15
N THR A 46 -5.47 -15.22 -6.07
CA THR A 46 -4.37 -16.19 -6.30
C THR A 46 -3.68 -15.91 -7.63
N GLY A 47 -2.34 -15.94 -7.60
CA GLY A 47 -1.53 -15.68 -8.78
C GLY A 47 -1.43 -14.21 -9.19
N THR A 48 -1.87 -13.25 -8.35
CA THR A 48 -1.70 -11.83 -8.65
C THR A 48 -0.28 -11.40 -8.34
N PHE A 49 0.37 -10.83 -9.34
CA PHE A 49 1.64 -10.13 -9.25
C PHE A 49 1.41 -8.62 -9.20
N MET A 50 2.13 -7.93 -8.32
CA MET A 50 2.16 -6.48 -8.23
C MET A 50 3.60 -5.98 -8.22
N GLY A 51 3.84 -4.86 -8.87
CA GLY A 51 5.11 -4.14 -8.80
C GLY A 51 4.86 -2.65 -8.77
N GLY A 52 5.64 -1.91 -8.00
CA GLY A 52 5.40 -0.49 -7.86
C GLY A 52 6.55 0.28 -7.27
N ALA A 53 6.38 1.60 -7.21
CA ALA A 53 7.32 2.52 -6.59
C ALA A 53 6.57 3.63 -5.88
N ASN A 54 7.14 4.11 -4.76
CA ASN A 54 6.55 5.14 -3.92
C ASN A 54 7.60 6.18 -3.56
N PHE A 55 7.20 7.42 -3.58
CA PHE A 55 7.94 8.52 -2.98
C PHE A 55 7.54 8.63 -1.51
N LEU A 56 8.52 8.61 -0.62
CA LEU A 56 8.37 8.69 0.83
C LEU A 56 9.03 9.98 1.34
N PRO A 57 8.25 11.00 1.71
CA PRO A 57 8.77 12.14 2.45
C PRO A 57 9.40 11.73 3.77
N GLU A 58 10.32 12.53 4.28
CA GLU A 58 10.98 12.29 5.56
C GLU A 58 9.99 12.02 6.72
N GLN A 59 8.86 12.70 6.74
CA GLN A 59 7.84 12.57 7.78
C GLN A 59 7.15 11.20 7.86
N VAL A 60 7.27 10.37 6.81
CA VAL A 60 6.65 9.03 6.75
C VAL A 60 7.68 7.90 6.71
N THR A 61 8.92 8.22 7.01
CA THR A 61 10.03 7.27 7.11
C THR A 61 10.49 7.12 8.57
N PRO A 62 11.18 6.02 8.93
CA PRO A 62 11.81 5.89 10.24
C PRO A 62 12.76 7.05 10.57
N ASP A 63 12.91 7.36 11.85
CA ASP A 63 13.70 8.50 12.36
C ASP A 63 15.15 8.52 11.86
N ASN A 64 15.70 7.36 11.48
CA ASN A 64 17.03 7.25 10.88
C ASN A 64 17.12 7.85 9.49
N PHE A 65 15.99 8.10 8.82
CA PHE A 65 15.91 8.76 7.53
C PHE A 65 15.67 10.26 7.75
N SER A 66 16.73 11.05 7.80
CA SER A 66 16.62 12.51 7.84
C SER A 66 16.55 13.13 6.44
N TYR A 67 15.86 12.46 5.50
CA TYR A 67 15.75 12.85 4.09
C TYR A 67 14.57 12.13 3.41
N PRO A 68 13.97 12.73 2.37
CA PRO A 68 12.98 12.03 1.57
C PRO A 68 13.63 10.89 0.79
N THR A 69 12.91 9.78 0.60
CA THR A 69 13.41 8.62 -0.13
C THR A 69 12.36 8.05 -1.09
N MET A 70 12.71 6.99 -1.76
CA MET A 70 11.83 6.21 -2.61
C MET A 70 12.01 4.73 -2.28
N ASN A 71 10.93 3.98 -2.36
CA ASN A 71 10.99 2.53 -2.42
C ASN A 71 10.40 2.01 -3.73
N TYR A 72 10.82 0.82 -4.09
CA TYR A 72 10.20 0.02 -5.14
C TYR A 72 10.11 -1.42 -4.67
N TYR A 73 9.09 -2.12 -5.18
CA TYR A 73 8.76 -3.43 -4.66
C TYR A 73 8.20 -4.34 -5.73
N VAL A 74 8.29 -5.63 -5.45
CA VAL A 74 7.53 -6.69 -6.10
C VAL A 74 6.76 -7.46 -5.05
N ASN A 75 5.52 -7.80 -5.37
CA ASN A 75 4.62 -8.51 -4.48
C ASN A 75 3.90 -9.60 -5.25
N MET A 76 3.68 -10.73 -4.62
CA MET A 76 2.97 -11.85 -5.20
C MET A 76 2.03 -12.50 -4.19
N THR A 77 0.77 -12.61 -4.57
CA THR A 77 -0.22 -13.41 -3.85
C THR A 77 -0.21 -14.83 -4.43
N LEU A 78 0.53 -15.73 -3.78
CA LEU A 78 0.69 -17.11 -4.25
C LEU A 78 -0.63 -17.87 -4.19
N PHE A 79 -1.31 -17.78 -3.05
CA PHE A 79 -2.64 -18.30 -2.81
C PHE A 79 -3.49 -17.20 -2.17
N SER A 80 -4.79 -17.32 -2.21
CA SER A 80 -5.69 -16.31 -1.61
C SER A 80 -5.46 -16.07 -0.10
N PHE A 81 -4.56 -16.82 0.52
CA PHE A 81 -4.21 -16.74 1.94
C PHE A 81 -2.72 -16.50 2.23
N ILE A 82 -1.85 -16.40 1.21
CA ILE A 82 -0.41 -16.10 1.36
C ILE A 82 0.00 -15.01 0.38
N GLU A 83 0.59 -13.95 0.90
CA GLU A 83 1.17 -12.84 0.13
C GLU A 83 2.63 -12.66 0.54
N LEU A 84 3.50 -12.57 -0.46
CA LEU A 84 4.93 -12.33 -0.31
C LEU A 84 5.28 -10.99 -0.94
N ASN A 85 6.11 -10.21 -0.29
CA ASN A 85 6.59 -8.94 -0.80
C ASN A 85 8.10 -8.82 -0.60
N TYR A 86 8.77 -8.26 -1.62
CA TYR A 86 10.16 -7.86 -1.57
C TYR A 86 10.24 -6.38 -1.94
N ARG A 87 10.82 -5.59 -1.06
CA ARG A 87 10.94 -4.13 -1.18
C ARG A 87 12.40 -3.71 -1.08
N MET A 88 12.76 -2.72 -1.86
CA MET A 88 14.04 -2.01 -1.77
C MET A 88 13.78 -0.53 -1.53
N THR A 89 14.41 0.03 -0.49
CA THR A 89 14.32 1.44 -0.14
C THR A 89 15.68 2.10 -0.33
N LEU A 90 15.72 3.22 -1.06
CA LEU A 90 16.97 3.92 -1.34
C LEU A 90 17.53 4.58 -0.07
N LEU A 91 18.81 4.36 0.20
CA LEU A 91 19.53 4.95 1.33
C LEU A 91 20.51 6.01 0.85
N LYS A 92 20.60 7.12 1.60
CA LYS A 92 21.67 8.10 1.45
C LYS A 92 22.84 7.76 2.35
N THR A 93 23.94 7.33 1.75
CA THR A 93 25.19 7.05 2.45
C THR A 93 26.29 7.98 1.96
N PRO A 94 27.32 8.27 2.80
CA PRO A 94 28.47 9.05 2.37
C PRO A 94 29.25 8.33 1.27
N ASP A 95 29.57 9.02 0.20
CA ASP A 95 30.53 8.55 -0.80
C ASP A 95 31.98 8.73 -0.33
N ALA A 96 32.97 8.36 -1.15
CA ALA A 96 34.39 8.50 -0.85
C ALA A 96 34.81 9.97 -0.59
N SER A 97 34.02 10.95 -1.00
CA SER A 97 34.23 12.38 -0.74
C SER A 97 33.52 12.88 0.52
N GLY A 98 32.75 12.01 1.21
CA GLY A 98 31.91 12.36 2.36
C GLY A 98 30.56 12.98 1.99
N LYS A 99 30.25 13.11 0.70
CA LYS A 99 28.96 13.63 0.25
C LYS A 99 27.89 12.54 0.33
N LYS A 100 26.78 12.81 1.02
CA LYS A 100 25.64 11.90 1.11
C LYS A 100 24.86 11.86 -0.20
N THR A 101 24.84 10.69 -0.84
CA THR A 101 24.09 10.43 -2.07
C THR A 101 23.38 9.09 -1.99
N TYR A 102 22.43 8.82 -2.90
CA TYR A 102 21.70 7.55 -2.92
C TYR A 102 22.57 6.46 -3.57
N HIS A 103 23.35 5.73 -2.79
CA HIS A 103 24.21 4.63 -3.26
C HIS A 103 23.75 3.27 -2.81
N GLU A 104 23.08 3.18 -1.67
CA GLU A 104 22.72 1.92 -1.05
C GLU A 104 21.22 1.71 -1.06
N GLN A 105 20.80 0.50 -0.77
CA GLN A 105 19.41 0.08 -0.72
C GLN A 105 19.20 -0.80 0.50
N ASP A 106 18.21 -0.42 1.31
CA ASP A 106 17.68 -1.30 2.34
C ASP A 106 16.76 -2.32 1.69
N ARG A 107 16.95 -3.60 2.00
CA ARG A 107 16.19 -4.72 1.45
C ARG A 107 15.29 -5.29 2.52
N SER A 108 14.01 -5.36 2.24
CA SER A 108 12.99 -5.83 3.17
C SER A 108 12.13 -6.92 2.55
N ASN A 109 11.81 -7.93 3.34
CA ASN A 109 10.87 -8.99 2.96
C ASN A 109 9.64 -8.94 3.87
N THR A 110 8.47 -9.14 3.30
CA THR A 110 7.22 -9.27 4.05
C THR A 110 6.53 -10.58 3.69
N ILE A 111 6.10 -11.31 4.70
CA ILE A 111 5.27 -12.51 4.56
C ILE A 111 3.96 -12.26 5.28
N ARG A 112 2.84 -12.51 4.60
CA ARG A 112 1.51 -12.35 5.15
C ARG A 112 0.70 -13.62 4.97
N ILE A 113 -0.01 -14.01 6.02
CA ILE A 113 -0.88 -15.19 6.02
C ILE A 113 -2.26 -14.77 6.50
N ARG A 114 -3.30 -15.17 5.75
CA ARG A 114 -4.71 -14.93 6.08
C ARG A 114 -5.38 -16.24 6.53
N PRO A 115 -5.37 -16.57 7.84
CA PRO A 115 -6.02 -17.78 8.34
C PRO A 115 -7.54 -17.71 8.28
N LEU A 116 -8.14 -16.51 8.29
CA LEU A 116 -9.58 -16.33 8.22
C LEU A 116 -9.95 -15.34 7.14
N ALA A 117 -10.66 -15.80 6.12
CA ALA A 117 -11.28 -14.95 5.13
C ALA A 117 -12.51 -14.24 5.70
N GLU A 118 -12.83 -13.07 5.18
CA GLU A 118 -14.05 -12.36 5.56
C GLU A 118 -15.31 -13.17 5.23
N SER A 119 -16.25 -13.18 6.17
CA SER A 119 -17.58 -13.74 6.00
C SER A 119 -18.64 -12.68 6.29
N ARG A 120 -19.92 -13.04 6.19
CA ARG A 120 -21.00 -12.10 6.51
C ARG A 120 -20.89 -11.52 7.92
N LEU A 121 -20.50 -12.33 8.90
CA LEU A 121 -20.46 -11.95 10.32
C LEU A 121 -19.05 -11.64 10.81
N LEU A 122 -18.03 -12.34 10.31
CA LEU A 122 -16.66 -12.25 10.80
C LEU A 122 -15.79 -11.40 9.87
N PRO A 123 -14.87 -10.57 10.43
CA PRO A 123 -13.88 -9.88 9.65
C PRO A 123 -12.86 -10.87 9.06
N ALA A 124 -12.14 -10.47 8.02
CA ALA A 124 -10.91 -11.14 7.64
C ALA A 124 -9.84 -10.92 8.71
N VAL A 125 -8.94 -11.91 8.87
CA VAL A 125 -7.80 -11.85 9.80
C VAL A 125 -6.53 -12.14 9.02
N VAL A 126 -5.50 -11.30 9.19
CA VAL A 126 -4.17 -11.51 8.62
C VAL A 126 -3.13 -11.35 9.72
N PHE A 127 -2.13 -12.21 9.69
CA PHE A 127 -0.87 -12.03 10.41
C PHE A 127 0.23 -11.76 9.40
N GLY A 128 1.12 -10.85 9.75
CA GLY A 128 2.26 -10.49 8.90
C GLY A 128 3.56 -10.39 9.69
N ILE A 129 4.64 -10.63 8.96
CA ILE A 129 6.01 -10.46 9.41
C ILE A 129 6.65 -9.52 8.40
N ASP A 130 7.08 -8.36 8.83
CA ASP A 130 7.74 -7.36 7.98
C ASP A 130 9.19 -7.21 8.38
N ASP A 131 10.07 -7.19 7.39
CA ASP A 131 11.48 -6.79 7.46
C ASP A 131 12.34 -7.55 8.48
N LEU A 132 12.06 -8.83 8.76
CA LEU A 132 12.82 -9.62 9.75
C LEU A 132 13.81 -10.61 9.16
N PHE A 133 13.74 -10.91 7.85
CA PHE A 133 14.58 -11.94 7.22
C PHE A 133 15.74 -11.35 6.41
N THR A 134 16.06 -10.08 6.63
CA THR A 134 17.05 -9.33 5.83
C THR A 134 18.21 -8.79 6.67
N GLU A 135 18.49 -9.37 7.84
CA GLU A 135 19.51 -8.89 8.78
C GLU A 135 20.90 -8.70 8.14
N GLU A 136 21.30 -9.60 7.23
CA GLU A 136 22.57 -9.48 6.51
C GLU A 136 22.51 -8.55 5.28
N ALA A 137 21.33 -8.25 4.77
CA ALA A 137 21.11 -7.54 3.51
C ALA A 137 20.30 -6.24 3.64
N GLY A 138 19.85 -5.91 4.84
CA GLY A 138 19.04 -4.75 5.18
C GLY A 138 19.27 -4.30 6.61
N SER A 139 18.63 -3.22 7.01
CA SER A 139 18.80 -2.59 8.32
C SER A 139 17.60 -2.81 9.24
N GLN A 140 16.60 -3.56 8.80
CA GLN A 140 15.36 -3.88 9.53
C GLN A 140 14.64 -2.63 10.09
N PHE A 141 14.60 -1.55 9.32
CA PHE A 141 13.98 -0.29 9.75
C PHE A 141 12.48 -0.39 9.97
N TRP A 142 11.80 -1.34 9.32
CA TRP A 142 10.37 -1.61 9.45
C TRP A 142 10.09 -2.96 10.13
N GLY A 143 11.07 -3.47 10.90
CA GLY A 143 10.96 -4.77 11.52
C GLY A 143 9.78 -4.87 12.48
N ALA A 144 8.76 -5.65 12.13
CA ALA A 144 7.58 -5.85 12.98
C ALA A 144 6.85 -7.16 12.68
N TYR A 145 6.24 -7.74 13.72
CA TYR A 145 5.10 -8.64 13.57
C TYR A 145 3.83 -7.84 13.67
N TYR A 146 2.78 -8.24 12.98
CA TYR A 146 1.47 -7.60 13.14
C TYR A 146 0.31 -8.56 12.97
N GLY A 147 -0.79 -8.22 13.64
CA GLY A 147 -2.09 -8.81 13.39
C GLY A 147 -3.06 -7.73 12.95
N VAL A 148 -3.89 -8.01 11.94
CA VAL A 148 -4.84 -7.04 11.39
C VAL A 148 -6.17 -7.70 11.06
N LEU A 149 -7.24 -6.97 11.33
CA LEU A 149 -8.62 -7.31 11.02
C LEU A 149 -9.17 -6.30 10.01
N THR A 150 -9.94 -6.76 9.03
CA THR A 150 -10.66 -5.87 8.11
C THR A 150 -12.07 -6.38 7.88
N LYS A 151 -13.06 -5.48 7.94
CA LYS A 151 -14.46 -5.77 7.70
C LYS A 151 -15.03 -4.79 6.69
N HIS A 152 -15.70 -5.32 5.66
CA HIS A 152 -16.41 -4.54 4.66
C HIS A 152 -17.89 -4.42 5.01
N PHE A 153 -18.44 -3.26 4.72
CA PHE A 153 -19.85 -2.94 4.85
C PHE A 153 -20.32 -2.38 3.51
N ASP A 154 -21.14 -3.18 2.82
CA ASP A 154 -21.79 -2.77 1.59
C ASP A 154 -23.22 -2.34 1.88
N TRP A 155 -23.66 -1.23 1.31
CA TRP A 155 -25.04 -0.79 1.45
C TRP A 155 -25.69 -0.41 0.13
N ARG A 156 -26.98 -0.17 0.21
CA ARG A 156 -27.78 0.13 -0.98
C ARG A 156 -27.19 1.28 -1.78
N GLY A 157 -27.19 1.12 -3.12
CA GLY A 157 -26.55 2.06 -4.02
C GLY A 157 -25.12 1.70 -4.43
N GLY A 158 -24.53 0.62 -3.84
CA GLY A 158 -23.21 0.11 -4.27
C GLY A 158 -22.01 0.80 -3.64
N HIS A 159 -22.20 1.50 -2.55
CA HIS A 159 -21.10 2.04 -1.74
C HIS A 159 -20.48 0.95 -0.87
N THR A 160 -19.18 0.98 -0.70
CA THR A 160 -18.44 0.08 0.20
C THR A 160 -17.61 0.89 1.19
N LEU A 161 -17.73 0.57 2.48
CA LEU A 161 -16.86 1.05 3.55
C LEU A 161 -16.09 -0.14 4.09
N ALA A 162 -14.78 -0.05 4.20
CA ALA A 162 -13.99 -1.02 4.94
C ALA A 162 -13.42 -0.37 6.20
N VAL A 163 -13.49 -1.10 7.31
CA VAL A 163 -12.90 -0.73 8.60
C VAL A 163 -11.79 -1.71 8.91
N THR A 164 -10.61 -1.17 9.24
CA THR A 164 -9.40 -1.93 9.55
C THR A 164 -8.91 -1.56 10.94
N ALA A 165 -8.49 -2.56 11.72
CA ALA A 165 -7.83 -2.37 13.00
C ALA A 165 -6.74 -3.43 13.18
N GLY A 166 -5.62 -3.06 13.75
CA GLY A 166 -4.50 -3.96 13.95
C GLY A 166 -3.53 -3.48 15.03
N TRP A 167 -2.50 -4.29 15.24
CA TRP A 167 -1.46 -4.01 16.23
C TRP A 167 -0.11 -4.46 15.71
N TYR A 168 0.90 -3.58 15.82
CA TYR A 168 2.30 -3.89 15.56
C TYR A 168 3.02 -4.30 16.84
N ILE A 169 3.78 -5.38 16.76
CA ILE A 169 4.74 -5.82 17.76
C ILE A 169 6.13 -5.57 17.16
N PRO A 170 6.88 -4.58 17.67
CA PRO A 170 8.18 -4.23 17.12
C PRO A 170 9.16 -5.38 17.21
N ALA A 171 10.00 -5.54 16.19
CA ALA A 171 11.03 -6.57 16.10
C ALA A 171 12.21 -6.05 15.26
N GLY A 172 13.34 -6.76 15.33
CA GLY A 172 14.56 -6.35 14.60
C GLY A 172 15.38 -5.26 15.29
N GLY A 173 16.39 -4.77 14.58
CA GLY A 173 17.41 -3.87 15.14
C GLY A 173 16.94 -2.42 15.33
N HIS A 174 16.00 -1.95 14.49
CA HIS A 174 15.54 -0.55 14.48
C HIS A 174 14.03 -0.46 14.33
N PRO A 175 13.25 -0.97 15.29
CA PRO A 175 11.80 -1.09 15.13
C PRO A 175 11.14 0.28 15.07
N TYR A 176 10.55 0.61 13.93
CA TYR A 176 9.75 1.81 13.72
C TYR A 176 8.29 1.57 14.08
N ASP A 177 7.65 0.56 13.48
CA ASP A 177 6.24 0.29 13.67
C ASP A 177 5.96 -0.37 15.01
N LYS A 178 5.07 0.23 15.82
CA LYS A 178 4.71 -0.26 17.17
C LYS A 178 3.32 0.19 17.62
N GLY A 179 2.61 -0.69 18.33
CA GLY A 179 1.32 -0.36 18.94
C GLY A 179 0.15 -0.40 17.97
N PRO A 180 -0.97 0.25 18.31
CA PRO A 180 -2.21 0.17 17.54
C PRO A 180 -2.13 0.94 16.24
N PHE A 181 -2.78 0.41 15.21
CA PHE A 181 -3.07 1.10 13.96
C PHE A 181 -4.48 0.78 13.49
N GLY A 182 -5.03 1.61 12.64
CA GLY A 182 -6.34 1.36 12.07
C GLY A 182 -6.79 2.45 11.12
N GLY A 183 -7.85 2.18 10.38
CA GLY A 183 -8.33 3.13 9.40
C GLY A 183 -9.64 2.72 8.77
N VAL A 184 -10.12 3.61 7.93
CA VAL A 184 -11.31 3.40 7.12
C VAL A 184 -10.98 3.66 5.66
N SER A 185 -11.59 2.90 4.77
CA SER A 185 -11.55 3.18 3.34
C SER A 185 -12.95 3.15 2.75
N TYR A 186 -13.20 4.03 1.81
CA TYR A 186 -14.50 4.22 1.18
C TYR A 186 -14.40 4.18 -0.33
N ILE A 187 -15.21 3.33 -0.95
CA ILE A 187 -15.36 3.22 -2.41
C ILE A 187 -16.75 3.76 -2.77
N PRO A 188 -16.85 4.91 -3.46
CA PRO A 188 -18.12 5.48 -3.86
C PRO A 188 -18.75 4.67 -5.02
N ALA A 189 -20.08 4.55 -5.01
CA ALA A 189 -20.83 3.82 -6.03
C ALA A 189 -20.67 4.40 -7.45
N PHE A 190 -20.49 5.70 -7.56
CA PHE A 190 -20.33 6.39 -8.84
C PHE A 190 -18.95 6.24 -9.48
N CYS A 191 -17.95 5.77 -8.71
CA CYS A 191 -16.59 5.56 -9.20
C CYS A 191 -15.92 4.41 -8.42
N ARG A 192 -16.07 3.19 -8.93
CA ARG A 192 -15.53 1.98 -8.30
C ARG A 192 -14.00 1.90 -8.35
N GLU A 193 -13.39 2.67 -9.22
CA GLU A 193 -11.94 2.80 -9.39
C GLU A 193 -11.32 3.76 -8.37
N LEU A 194 -12.13 4.52 -7.64
CA LEU A 194 -11.67 5.44 -6.59
C LEU A 194 -11.82 4.80 -5.21
N ARG A 195 -10.76 4.86 -4.40
CA ARG A 195 -10.80 4.56 -2.97
C ARG A 195 -10.27 5.77 -2.20
N LEU A 196 -11.07 6.26 -1.28
CA LEU A 196 -10.66 7.28 -0.31
C LEU A 196 -10.28 6.60 1.00
N MET A 197 -9.26 7.10 1.69
CA MET A 197 -8.69 6.47 2.87
C MET A 197 -8.39 7.49 3.95
N ALA A 198 -8.65 7.11 5.21
CA ALA A 198 -8.21 7.82 6.40
C ALA A 198 -7.74 6.79 7.43
N GLU A 199 -6.56 6.99 7.99
CA GLU A 199 -5.94 6.01 8.85
C GLU A 199 -5.05 6.64 9.93
N TYR A 200 -4.82 5.89 10.99
CA TYR A 200 -3.79 6.11 12.01
C TYR A 200 -2.77 4.97 11.92
N ASP A 201 -1.51 5.30 11.66
CA ASP A 201 -0.44 4.33 11.37
C ASP A 201 0.50 4.07 12.55
N SER A 202 0.05 4.31 13.78
CA SER A 202 0.81 4.31 15.03
C SER A 202 1.71 5.53 15.27
N HIS A 203 1.96 6.36 14.25
CA HIS A 203 2.78 7.58 14.34
C HIS A 203 1.96 8.85 14.09
N GLY A 204 0.92 8.76 13.26
CA GLY A 204 0.11 9.91 12.92
C GLY A 204 -1.11 9.57 12.08
N TRP A 205 -1.91 10.60 11.80
CA TRP A 205 -3.07 10.49 10.93
C TRP A 205 -2.69 10.75 9.48
N ASN A 206 -3.16 9.86 8.60
CA ASN A 206 -2.98 9.99 7.16
C ASN A 206 -4.34 10.05 6.47
N VAL A 207 -4.44 10.87 5.45
CA VAL A 207 -5.62 10.96 4.58
C VAL A 207 -5.15 10.90 3.14
N GLY A 208 -5.81 10.09 2.33
CA GLY A 208 -5.41 9.92 0.96
C GLY A 208 -6.44 9.23 0.09
N GLY A 209 -6.01 8.86 -1.09
CA GLY A 209 -6.82 8.13 -2.03
C GLY A 209 -5.99 7.39 -3.06
N ALA A 210 -6.65 6.42 -3.70
CA ALA A 210 -6.10 5.65 -4.79
C ALA A 210 -7.09 5.60 -5.94
N VAL A 211 -6.60 5.64 -7.17
CA VAL A 211 -7.41 5.49 -8.36
C VAL A 211 -6.79 4.44 -9.28
N ARG A 212 -7.63 3.48 -9.74
CA ARG A 212 -7.23 2.49 -10.72
C ARG A 212 -7.44 3.03 -12.13
N LEU A 213 -6.39 2.90 -12.93
CA LEU A 213 -6.38 3.27 -14.35
C LEU A 213 -6.13 2.04 -15.21
N TRP A 214 -6.86 1.91 -16.33
CA TRP A 214 -6.64 0.86 -17.35
C TRP A 214 -6.50 -0.57 -16.80
N ARG A 215 -7.27 -0.93 -15.75
CA ARG A 215 -7.29 -2.26 -15.11
C ARG A 215 -6.02 -2.64 -14.33
N HIS A 216 -4.85 -2.17 -14.74
CA HIS A 216 -3.57 -2.66 -14.26
C HIS A 216 -2.79 -1.63 -13.44
N PHE A 217 -3.04 -0.34 -13.64
CA PHE A 217 -2.32 0.72 -12.96
C PHE A 217 -3.15 1.31 -11.84
N THR A 218 -2.54 1.50 -10.70
CA THR A 218 -3.13 2.23 -9.58
C THR A 218 -2.19 3.36 -9.21
N LEU A 219 -2.70 4.59 -9.24
CA LEU A 219 -2.06 5.75 -8.65
C LEU A 219 -2.63 5.96 -7.25
N HIS A 220 -1.77 6.32 -6.31
CA HIS A 220 -2.22 6.73 -4.99
C HIS A 220 -1.41 7.93 -4.50
N ALA A 221 -2.04 8.70 -3.63
CA ALA A 221 -1.39 9.77 -2.90
C ALA A 221 -2.05 9.93 -1.52
N PHE A 222 -1.25 10.31 -0.54
CA PHE A 222 -1.72 10.58 0.81
C PHE A 222 -0.89 11.67 1.47
N THR A 223 -1.41 12.22 2.55
CA THR A 223 -0.73 13.22 3.37
C THR A 223 -0.75 12.78 4.82
N ARG A 224 0.38 12.95 5.53
CA ARG A 224 0.46 12.78 6.98
C ARG A 224 0.22 14.13 7.64
N GLN A 225 -0.87 14.24 8.43
CA GLN A 225 -1.22 15.44 9.20
C GLN A 225 -1.20 16.73 8.35
N PHE A 226 -1.39 16.62 7.03
CA PHE A 226 -1.31 17.71 6.05
C PHE A 226 0.06 18.42 6.00
N THR A 227 1.13 17.79 6.49
CA THR A 227 2.49 18.37 6.52
C THR A 227 3.34 17.96 5.34
N CYS A 228 3.03 16.82 4.72
CA CYS A 228 3.77 16.31 3.56
C CYS A 228 2.83 15.55 2.61
N VAL A 229 3.30 15.29 1.41
CA VAL A 229 2.59 14.48 0.41
C VAL A 229 3.48 13.31 -0.03
N SER A 230 2.93 12.11 0.08
CA SER A 230 3.49 10.89 -0.49
C SER A 230 2.66 10.45 -1.67
N ALA A 231 3.28 9.88 -2.68
CA ALA A 231 2.59 9.35 -3.86
C ALA A 231 3.29 8.12 -4.41
N GLY A 232 2.56 7.28 -5.10
CA GLY A 232 3.11 6.08 -5.73
C GLY A 232 2.28 5.56 -6.88
N LEU A 233 2.91 4.66 -7.61
CA LEU A 233 2.35 3.96 -8.75
C LEU A 233 2.50 2.46 -8.54
N ARG A 234 1.45 1.71 -8.87
CA ARG A 234 1.45 0.25 -8.89
C ARG A 234 0.96 -0.26 -10.24
N TYR A 235 1.62 -1.29 -10.72
CA TYR A 235 1.11 -2.18 -11.76
C TYR A 235 0.68 -3.49 -11.13
N GLU A 236 -0.44 -4.07 -11.58
CA GLU A 236 -0.90 -5.38 -11.14
C GLU A 236 -1.40 -6.23 -12.31
N CYS A 237 -1.09 -7.53 -12.29
CA CYS A 237 -1.64 -8.50 -13.22
C CYS A 237 -1.86 -9.84 -12.52
N THR A 238 -2.92 -10.55 -12.91
CA THR A 238 -3.19 -11.92 -12.45
C THR A 238 -2.64 -12.88 -13.50
N LEU A 239 -1.69 -13.73 -13.08
CA LEU A 239 -0.99 -14.67 -13.96
C LEU A 239 -1.74 -15.99 -14.12
N ILE A 240 -2.63 -16.31 -13.19
CA ILE A 240 -3.39 -17.56 -13.13
C ILE A 240 -4.87 -17.20 -13.06
N HIS A 241 -5.65 -17.71 -13.98
CA HIS A 241 -7.11 -17.56 -14.04
C HIS A 241 -7.82 -18.86 -13.66
#